data_7506ec469ced0ed60fb8774b977464d1
#
_entry.id   7506ec469ced0ed60fb8774b977464d1
#
_cell.length_a   1.000
_cell.length_b   1.000
_cell.length_c   1.000
_cell.angle_alpha   90.00
_cell.angle_beta   90.00
_cell.angle_gamma   90.00
#
_symmetry.space_group_name_H-M   'P 1'
#
loop_
_entity.id
_entity.type
_entity.pdbx_description
1 polymer ?
#
loop_
_entity_poly.entity_id
_entity_poly.type
_entity_poly.pdbx_seq_one_letter_code
_entity_poly.pdbx_strand_id
1 'polypeptide(L)'
;MRSSLLARTLPALLLTGGLTACSDNESPSGTEDHTPTSYTVLVNGSEMQPPIVLVEGQAVTVQLKFFNAEDEDLDIVEGTHFGGLTFSPEDLATVVRDPAHNYRFTVTGETVGIGTVQVSHGHDASADETTFAPVPVTVEASD
;
A
#
# COMPACT_ATOMS: atom_id res chain seq x y z
N MET A 1 -55.09 1.15 -63.33
CA MET A 1 -55.98 0.03 -62.94
C MET A 1 -55.83 -0.30 -61.50
N ARG A 2 -56.93 -0.03 -60.81
CA ARG A 2 -57.47 -0.73 -59.61
C ARG A 2 -56.53 -1.09 -58.47
N SER A 3 -56.67 -0.37 -57.43
CA SER A 3 -57.57 -0.57 -56.26
C SER A 3 -57.19 -1.80 -55.43
N SER A 4 -56.85 -1.63 -54.19
CA SER A 4 -57.75 -1.87 -53.08
C SER A 4 -57.10 -1.59 -51.75
N LEU A 5 -57.76 -0.73 -51.00
CA LEU A 5 -57.67 -0.55 -49.53
C LEU A 5 -57.96 -1.86 -48.81
N LEU A 6 -57.35 -2.09 -47.73
CA LEU A 6 -57.98 -2.68 -46.57
C LEU A 6 -57.27 -2.19 -45.24
N ALA A 7 -57.99 -1.31 -44.61
CA ALA A 7 -57.78 -0.93 -43.25
C ALA A 7 -58.13 -2.10 -42.30
N ARG A 8 -57.34 -2.35 -41.33
CA ARG A 8 -57.76 -3.06 -40.11
C ARG A 8 -57.25 -2.37 -38.85
N THR A 9 -58.24 -1.95 -38.16
CA THR A 9 -58.27 -1.31 -36.86
C THR A 9 -57.71 -2.18 -35.74
N LEU A 10 -57.09 -1.48 -34.84
CA LEU A 10 -56.72 -1.69 -33.42
C LEU A 10 -57.36 -2.86 -32.63
N PRO A 11 -56.70 -3.27 -31.50
CA PRO A 11 -56.87 -2.49 -30.26
C PRO A 11 -55.59 -2.23 -29.45
N ALA A 12 -55.65 -1.07 -28.79
CA ALA A 12 -54.72 -0.66 -27.77
C ALA A 12 -54.85 -1.56 -26.52
N LEU A 13 -53.75 -2.14 -26.07
CA LEU A 13 -53.66 -2.77 -24.78
C LEU A 13 -52.68 -1.95 -23.93
N LEU A 14 -53.23 -1.10 -23.07
CA LEU A 14 -52.49 -0.47 -22.01
C LEU A 14 -52.09 -1.57 -21.01
N LEU A 15 -50.80 -1.93 -20.96
CA LEU A 15 -50.22 -2.58 -19.79
C LEU A 15 -49.42 -1.54 -19.03
N THR A 16 -50.01 -1.00 -17.97
CA THR A 16 -49.30 -0.32 -16.90
C THR A 16 -48.55 -1.37 -16.11
N GLY A 17 -47.32 -1.69 -16.53
CA GLY A 17 -46.37 -2.43 -15.74
C GLY A 17 -45.49 -1.45 -14.98
N GLY A 18 -45.70 -1.37 -13.65
CA GLY A 18 -44.86 -0.58 -12.79
C GLY A 18 -43.40 -1.05 -12.87
N LEU A 19 -42.56 -0.18 -13.37
CA LEU A 19 -41.10 -0.27 -13.15
C LEU A 19 -40.82 0.14 -11.72
N THR A 20 -40.85 -0.81 -10.79
CA THR A 20 -40.06 -0.68 -9.58
C THR A 20 -38.60 -0.74 -10.02
N ALA A 21 -38.03 0.42 -10.31
CA ALA A 21 -36.60 0.58 -10.34
C ALA A 21 -36.12 0.32 -8.89
N CYS A 22 -35.78 -0.91 -8.60
CA CYS A 22 -34.82 -1.19 -7.55
C CYS A 22 -33.52 -0.54 -8.03
N SER A 23 -33.32 0.67 -7.57
CA SER A 23 -32.03 1.31 -7.59
C SER A 23 -31.22 0.60 -6.51
N ASP A 24 -30.75 -0.60 -6.83
CA ASP A 24 -29.63 -1.19 -6.11
C ASP A 24 -28.43 -0.32 -6.47
N ASN A 25 -28.37 0.80 -5.75
CA ASN A 25 -27.18 1.58 -5.61
C ASN A 25 -26.32 0.82 -4.58
N GLU A 26 -25.95 -0.42 -4.92
CA GLU A 26 -24.80 -1.03 -4.35
C GLU A 26 -23.63 -0.18 -4.82
N SER A 27 -23.31 0.83 -4.00
CA SER A 27 -21.95 1.30 -3.93
C SER A 27 -21.11 0.05 -3.83
N PRO A 28 -20.12 -0.18 -4.71
CA PRO A 28 -19.12 -1.17 -4.44
C PRO A 28 -18.37 -0.68 -3.20
N SER A 29 -18.91 -1.02 -2.04
CA SER A 29 -18.17 -1.07 -0.80
C SER A 29 -17.25 -2.29 -0.92
N GLY A 30 -16.40 -2.26 -1.94
CA GLY A 30 -15.18 -3.01 -1.89
C GLY A 30 -14.42 -2.38 -0.74
N THR A 31 -14.40 -3.03 0.39
CA THR A 31 -13.31 -2.85 1.35
C THR A 31 -12.07 -3.23 0.57
N GLU A 32 -11.43 -2.21 -0.02
CA GLU A 32 -10.11 -2.39 -0.61
C GLU A 32 -9.27 -3.04 0.47
N ASP A 33 -8.69 -4.19 0.16
CA ASP A 33 -7.85 -4.91 1.12
C ASP A 33 -6.55 -4.12 1.27
N HIS A 34 -6.47 -3.30 2.31
CA HIS A 34 -5.30 -2.52 2.67
C HIS A 34 -4.29 -3.31 3.50
N THR A 35 -4.48 -4.62 3.62
CA THR A 35 -3.55 -5.49 4.35
C THR A 35 -2.33 -5.78 3.48
N PRO A 36 -1.13 -5.31 3.84
CA PRO A 36 0.05 -5.59 3.05
C PRO A 36 0.48 -7.04 3.17
N THR A 37 0.76 -7.67 2.03
CA THR A 37 1.29 -9.02 1.94
C THR A 37 2.76 -9.05 1.56
N SER A 38 3.25 -7.95 0.97
CA SER A 38 4.64 -7.79 0.57
C SER A 38 5.08 -6.33 0.69
N TYR A 39 6.38 -6.10 0.60
CA TYR A 39 6.96 -4.76 0.63
C TYR A 39 8.27 -4.70 -0.17
N THR A 40 8.64 -3.49 -0.56
CA THR A 40 9.93 -3.14 -1.15
C THR A 40 10.60 -2.07 -0.31
N VAL A 41 11.91 -2.17 -0.13
CA VAL A 41 12.74 -1.14 0.53
C VAL A 41 13.51 -0.37 -0.54
N LEU A 42 13.36 0.95 -0.55
CA LEU A 42 14.16 1.83 -1.37
C LEU A 42 15.14 2.59 -0.46
N VAL A 43 16.42 2.56 -0.79
CA VAL A 43 17.47 3.37 -0.14
C VAL A 43 17.93 4.43 -1.12
N ASN A 44 17.81 5.69 -0.73
CA ASN A 44 18.08 6.85 -1.61
C ASN A 44 17.40 6.75 -2.97
N GLY A 45 16.15 6.22 -2.98
CA GLY A 45 15.32 6.06 -4.18
C GLY A 45 15.63 4.85 -5.05
N SER A 46 16.59 4.02 -4.68
CA SER A 46 16.93 2.78 -5.38
C SER A 46 16.45 1.57 -4.59
N GLU A 47 15.80 0.62 -5.27
CA GLU A 47 15.40 -0.63 -4.65
C GLU A 47 16.61 -1.42 -4.17
N MET A 48 16.55 -1.87 -2.91
CA MET A 48 17.60 -2.65 -2.29
C MET A 48 17.15 -4.08 -2.03
N GLN A 49 18.02 -5.01 -2.40
CA GLN A 49 17.90 -6.41 -2.03
C GLN A 49 18.74 -6.68 -0.77
N PRO A 50 18.29 -7.55 0.13
CA PRO A 50 19.10 -7.94 1.30
C PRO A 50 20.45 -8.57 0.91
N PRO A 51 21.52 -8.33 1.69
CA PRO A 51 21.56 -7.51 2.89
C PRO A 51 21.50 -6.01 2.59
N ILE A 52 20.82 -5.24 3.44
CA ILE A 52 20.86 -3.78 3.38
C ILE A 52 22.20 -3.33 3.95
N VAL A 53 22.92 -2.52 3.20
CA VAL A 53 24.23 -1.99 3.63
C VAL A 53 24.09 -0.51 4.00
N LEU A 54 24.50 -0.18 5.24
CA LEU A 54 24.61 1.18 5.76
C LEU A 54 26.09 1.47 6.04
N VAL A 55 26.45 2.74 6.11
CA VAL A 55 27.80 3.17 6.51
C VAL A 55 27.69 3.93 7.83
N GLU A 56 28.60 3.64 8.78
CA GLU A 56 28.65 4.29 10.09
C GLU A 56 28.68 5.83 9.96
N GLY A 57 27.82 6.51 10.71
CA GLY A 57 27.70 7.95 10.70
C GLY A 57 27.04 8.55 9.45
N GLN A 58 26.71 7.75 8.44
CA GLN A 58 26.00 8.24 7.25
C GLN A 58 24.50 8.06 7.36
N ALA A 59 23.77 9.15 7.12
CA ALA A 59 22.32 9.12 7.02
C ALA A 59 21.88 8.81 5.59
N VAL A 60 20.95 7.91 5.44
CA VAL A 60 20.30 7.56 4.17
C VAL A 60 18.78 7.74 4.27
N THR A 61 18.14 8.04 3.16
CA THR A 61 16.69 8.02 3.09
C THR A 61 16.23 6.60 2.76
N VAL A 62 15.39 6.04 3.64
CA VAL A 62 14.72 4.75 3.41
C VAL A 62 13.25 5.01 3.17
N GLN A 63 12.71 4.47 2.09
CA GLN A 63 11.28 4.49 1.80
C GLN A 63 10.77 3.06 1.69
N LEU A 64 9.65 2.79 2.34
CA LEU A 64 8.92 1.54 2.22
C LEU A 64 7.82 1.70 1.19
N LYS A 65 7.59 0.68 0.41
CA LYS A 65 6.42 0.50 -0.44
C LYS A 65 5.75 -0.80 -0.04
N PHE A 66 4.45 -0.76 0.18
CA PHE A 66 3.66 -1.92 0.56
C PHE A 66 2.72 -2.31 -0.56
N PHE A 67 2.48 -3.61 -0.70
CA PHE A 67 1.61 -4.17 -1.72
C PHE A 67 0.62 -5.14 -1.08
N ASN A 68 -0.62 -5.15 -1.58
CA ASN A 68 -1.65 -6.12 -1.20
C ASN A 68 -1.44 -7.48 -1.91
N ALA A 69 -2.39 -8.38 -1.77
CA ALA A 69 -2.34 -9.71 -2.38
C ALA A 69 -2.45 -9.69 -3.92
N GLU A 70 -2.95 -8.60 -4.48
CA GLU A 70 -3.10 -8.35 -5.92
C GLU A 70 -1.92 -7.59 -6.51
N ASP A 71 -0.82 -7.38 -5.75
CA ASP A 71 0.35 -6.58 -6.10
C ASP A 71 0.04 -5.09 -6.37
N GLU A 72 -1.04 -4.57 -5.79
CA GLU A 72 -1.37 -3.16 -5.85
C GLU A 72 -0.60 -2.37 -4.79
N ASP A 73 -0.07 -1.22 -5.19
CA ASP A 73 0.69 -0.32 -4.32
C ASP A 73 -0.24 0.38 -3.31
N LEU A 74 0.05 0.24 -2.02
CA LEU A 74 -0.72 0.82 -0.93
C LEU A 74 -0.27 2.23 -0.51
N ASP A 75 0.65 2.86 -1.22
CA ASP A 75 1.15 4.23 -0.93
C ASP A 75 0.03 5.28 -0.94
N ILE A 76 -1.05 5.03 -1.67
CA ILE A 76 -2.20 5.94 -1.78
C ILE A 76 -2.97 6.14 -0.46
N VAL A 77 -2.80 5.26 0.50
CA VAL A 77 -3.45 5.32 1.83
C VAL A 77 -2.53 5.84 2.93
N GLU A 78 -1.40 6.43 2.56
CA GLU A 78 -0.37 6.93 3.48
C GLU A 78 -0.93 7.82 4.60
N GLY A 79 -1.99 8.58 4.38
CA GLY A 79 -2.59 9.46 5.39
C GLY A 79 -3.14 8.76 6.64
N THR A 80 -3.45 7.48 6.54
CA THR A 80 -4.06 6.67 7.61
C THR A 80 -3.27 5.42 7.96
N HIS A 81 -2.15 5.18 7.27
CA HIS A 81 -1.31 4.01 7.47
C HIS A 81 0.14 4.43 7.69
N PHE A 82 0.86 3.62 8.43
CA PHE A 82 2.23 3.91 8.85
C PHE A 82 3.12 2.70 8.62
N GLY A 83 4.32 2.95 8.13
CA GLY A 83 5.38 1.95 8.11
C GLY A 83 6.21 2.02 9.40
N GLY A 84 6.89 0.93 9.72
CA GLY A 84 7.83 0.85 10.83
C GLY A 84 9.13 0.16 10.41
N LEU A 85 10.22 0.57 11.04
CA LEU A 85 11.54 -0.05 10.92
C LEU A 85 12.09 -0.27 12.33
N THR A 86 12.41 -1.52 12.66
CA THR A 86 13.02 -1.87 13.96
C THR A 86 14.30 -2.64 13.71
N PHE A 87 15.42 -2.10 14.20
CA PHE A 87 16.74 -2.74 14.08
C PHE A 87 17.03 -3.63 15.28
N SER A 88 17.74 -4.72 15.03
CA SER A 88 18.25 -5.61 16.08
C SER A 88 19.71 -5.98 15.77
N PRO A 89 20.67 -5.63 16.66
CA PRO A 89 20.48 -4.88 17.91
C PRO A 89 20.01 -3.42 17.68
N GLU A 90 19.40 -2.82 18.71
CA GLU A 90 18.79 -1.47 18.61
C GLU A 90 19.82 -0.36 18.36
N ASP A 91 21.06 -0.56 18.83
CA ASP A 91 22.17 0.37 18.64
C ASP A 91 22.85 0.26 17.26
N LEU A 92 22.38 -0.62 16.40
CA LEU A 92 22.91 -0.78 15.05
C LEU A 92 22.65 0.45 14.17
N ALA A 93 21.46 1.02 14.27
CA ALA A 93 21.08 2.21 13.52
C ALA A 93 19.97 3.01 14.23
N THR A 94 19.99 4.33 14.05
CA THR A 94 18.88 5.20 14.45
C THR A 94 17.90 5.41 13.29
N VAL A 95 16.61 5.56 13.65
CA VAL A 95 15.50 5.72 12.70
C VAL A 95 14.68 6.94 13.07
N VAL A 96 14.52 7.86 12.12
CA VAL A 96 13.64 9.02 12.27
C VAL A 96 12.64 9.02 11.14
N ARG A 97 11.33 8.90 11.47
CA ARG A 97 10.26 8.98 10.47
C ARG A 97 10.15 10.40 9.93
N ASP A 98 9.94 10.53 8.61
CA ASP A 98 9.61 11.80 7.98
C ASP A 98 8.20 12.25 8.44
N PRO A 99 8.05 13.46 9.02
CA PRO A 99 6.75 13.92 9.50
C PRO A 99 5.73 14.16 8.39
N ALA A 100 6.18 14.27 7.14
CA ALA A 100 5.32 14.48 5.98
C ALA A 100 4.97 13.18 5.23
N HIS A 101 5.67 12.07 5.54
CA HIS A 101 5.53 10.81 4.80
C HIS A 101 5.63 9.60 5.75
N ASN A 102 4.52 8.93 5.98
CA ASN A 102 4.42 7.83 6.94
C ASN A 102 5.29 6.59 6.61
N TYR A 103 5.73 6.44 5.36
CA TYR A 103 6.55 5.33 4.88
C TYR A 103 8.00 5.72 4.58
N ARG A 104 8.39 6.97 4.90
CA ARG A 104 9.74 7.47 4.68
C ARG A 104 10.47 7.71 5.98
N PHE A 105 11.75 7.37 5.99
CA PHE A 105 12.61 7.47 7.17
C PHE A 105 13.99 8.01 6.80
N THR A 106 14.60 8.70 7.74
CA THR A 106 16.05 8.90 7.75
C THR A 106 16.65 7.85 8.67
N VAL A 107 17.54 7.04 8.15
CA VAL A 107 18.23 5.96 8.87
C VAL A 107 19.72 6.29 8.90
N THR A 108 20.33 6.25 10.08
CA THR A 108 21.78 6.47 10.28
C THR A 108 22.38 5.21 10.86
N GLY A 109 23.41 4.65 10.22
CA GLY A 109 24.21 3.57 10.81
C GLY A 109 24.99 4.08 12.01
N GLU A 110 24.89 3.44 13.17
CA GLU A 110 25.51 3.90 14.42
C GLU A 110 26.68 3.03 14.85
N THR A 111 26.54 1.73 14.75
CA THR A 111 27.55 0.77 15.22
C THR A 111 27.93 -0.18 14.09
N VAL A 112 29.22 -0.25 13.79
CA VAL A 112 29.75 -1.21 12.80
C VAL A 112 29.41 -2.65 13.24
N GLY A 113 28.75 -3.39 12.35
CA GLY A 113 28.34 -4.73 12.70
C GLY A 113 27.27 -5.31 11.75
N ILE A 114 26.76 -6.44 12.15
CA ILE A 114 25.72 -7.18 11.43
C ILE A 114 24.50 -7.30 12.35
N GLY A 115 23.33 -7.12 11.77
CA GLY A 115 22.07 -7.29 12.47
C GLY A 115 20.92 -7.54 11.50
N THR A 116 19.74 -7.21 11.94
CA THR A 116 18.52 -7.33 11.13
C THR A 116 17.68 -6.06 11.25
N VAL A 117 16.87 -5.79 10.25
CA VAL A 117 15.76 -4.83 10.33
C VAL A 117 14.44 -5.56 10.10
N GLN A 118 13.49 -5.33 10.95
CA GLN A 118 12.11 -5.75 10.79
C GLN A 118 11.29 -4.60 10.23
N VAL A 119 10.58 -4.87 9.12
CA VAL A 119 9.60 -3.96 8.54
C VAL A 119 8.24 -4.27 9.13
N SER A 120 7.47 -3.24 9.42
CA SER A 120 6.09 -3.36 9.90
C SER A 120 5.17 -2.32 9.28
N HIS A 121 3.87 -2.54 9.44
CA HIS A 121 2.80 -1.68 8.91
C HIS A 121 1.64 -1.67 9.90
N GLY A 122 0.92 -0.56 9.98
CA GLY A 122 -0.26 -0.42 10.83
C GLY A 122 -1.04 0.85 10.57
N HIS A 123 -2.17 1.00 11.26
CA HIS A 123 -3.08 2.15 11.12
C HIS A 123 -2.74 3.30 12.08
N ASP A 124 -1.72 3.16 12.89
CA ASP A 124 -1.22 4.22 13.75
C ASP A 124 0.31 4.29 13.73
N ALA A 125 0.87 5.24 14.46
CA ALA A 125 2.31 5.51 14.45
C ALA A 125 3.17 4.39 15.04
N SER A 126 2.59 3.40 15.75
CA SER A 126 3.32 2.22 16.22
C SER A 126 3.64 1.26 15.07
N ALA A 127 2.79 1.24 14.04
CA ALA A 127 2.91 0.41 12.84
C ALA A 127 3.15 -1.08 13.18
N ASP A 128 2.40 -1.64 14.14
CA ASP A 128 2.66 -2.97 14.71
C ASP A 128 1.60 -4.03 14.34
N GLU A 129 0.65 -3.72 13.45
CA GLU A 129 -0.42 -4.63 13.08
C GLU A 129 0.05 -5.77 12.16
N THR A 130 0.92 -5.45 11.21
CA THR A 130 1.53 -6.44 10.31
C THR A 130 3.04 -6.33 10.40
N THR A 131 3.71 -7.44 10.72
CA THR A 131 5.16 -7.51 10.78
C THR A 131 5.69 -8.53 9.78
N PHE A 132 6.74 -8.14 9.05
CA PHE A 132 7.40 -9.00 8.07
C PHE A 132 8.60 -9.71 8.67
N ALA A 133 9.07 -10.75 8.03
CA ALA A 133 10.28 -11.44 8.45
C ALA A 133 11.48 -10.46 8.45
N PRO A 134 12.34 -10.50 9.49
CA PRO A 134 13.51 -9.64 9.54
C PRO A 134 14.46 -9.91 8.38
N VAL A 135 15.05 -8.84 7.83
CA VAL A 135 16.05 -8.92 6.76
C VAL A 135 17.43 -8.54 7.28
N PRO A 136 18.52 -9.16 6.78
CA PRO A 136 19.86 -8.86 7.22
C PRO A 136 20.29 -7.45 6.84
N VAL A 137 21.01 -6.81 7.77
CA VAL A 137 21.62 -5.48 7.62
C VAL A 137 23.08 -5.57 8.03
N THR A 138 23.93 -4.84 7.31
CA THR A 138 25.34 -4.64 7.68
C THR A 138 25.59 -3.14 7.79
N VAL A 139 26.26 -2.71 8.88
CA VAL A 139 26.80 -1.38 9.01
C VAL A 139 28.31 -1.49 8.85
N GLU A 140 28.86 -0.87 7.81
CA GLU A 140 30.27 -0.82 7.48
C GLU A 140 30.92 0.41 8.09
N ALA A 141 32.22 0.33 8.39
CA ALA A 141 32.98 1.48 8.88
C ALA A 141 33.04 2.58 7.80
N SER A 142 33.00 3.84 8.22
CA SER A 142 33.32 4.95 7.33
C SER A 142 34.81 5.00 7.05
N ASP A 143 35.20 5.15 5.78
CA ASP A 143 36.61 5.33 5.36
C ASP A 143 37.21 6.68 5.84
#